data_df02d396a9268893b242af3253b3e8d2
#
_entry.id   df02d396a9268893b242af3253b3e8d2
#
_cell.length_a   1.000
_cell.length_b   1.000
_cell.length_c   1.000
_cell.angle_alpha   90.00
_cell.angle_beta   90.00
_cell.angle_gamma   90.00
#
_symmetry.space_group_name_H-M   'P 1'
#
loop_
_entity.id
_entity.type
_entity.pdbx_description
1 polymer ?
#
loop_
_entity_poly.entity_id
_entity_poly.type
_entity_poly.pdbx_seq_one_letter_code
_entity_poly.pdbx_strand_id
1 'polypeptide(L)'
;MNKRIAAVTATACMLFASVMIPAVSAEGTTDIDAQNQVKAVAYSDALDKLDYKGIRVGGLSGLTWDKTADSYVAQSDNHGSDESRVWFLGKDLHNPSITRDPVTFTDVNGTPYNGNTTDNEGIAVLPDGDFAISSEGIPPAGKNQAEHPTIRIFGASGRSSNRWVSTRYRD
;
A
#
# COMPACT_ATOMS: atom_id res chain seq x y z
N MET A 1 40.90 -77.19 14.02
CA MET A 1 40.40 -76.44 15.24
C MET A 1 39.65 -75.23 14.77
N ASN A 2 38.35 -75.37 14.64
CA ASN A 2 37.49 -74.31 14.14
C ASN A 2 36.80 -73.58 15.32
N LYS A 3 37.15 -72.32 15.56
CA LYS A 3 36.46 -71.51 16.52
C LYS A 3 35.34 -70.71 15.79
N ARG A 4 34.12 -71.07 16.12
CA ARG A 4 32.95 -70.32 15.68
C ARG A 4 32.79 -69.12 16.60
N ILE A 5 32.77 -67.92 15.99
CA ILE A 5 32.42 -66.68 16.69
C ILE A 5 30.91 -66.43 16.49
N ALA A 6 30.20 -66.50 17.59
CA ALA A 6 28.77 -66.16 17.60
C ALA A 6 28.62 -64.66 17.63
N ALA A 7 27.94 -64.09 16.63
CA ALA A 7 27.53 -62.66 16.62
C ALA A 7 26.24 -62.53 17.40
N VAL A 8 26.29 -61.73 18.46
CA VAL A 8 25.10 -61.32 19.23
C VAL A 8 24.56 -60.02 18.60
N THR A 9 23.40 -60.15 17.98
CA THR A 9 22.69 -58.99 17.45
C THR A 9 21.83 -58.43 18.58
N ALA A 10 22.20 -57.25 19.09
CA ALA A 10 21.37 -56.52 20.04
C ALA A 10 20.37 -55.67 19.24
N THR A 11 19.10 -56.07 19.28
CA THR A 11 18.01 -55.27 18.74
C THR A 11 17.60 -54.23 19.77
N ALA A 12 17.99 -52.98 19.52
CA ALA A 12 17.52 -51.84 20.32
C ALA A 12 16.10 -51.49 19.88
N CYS A 13 15.09 -51.84 20.70
CA CYS A 13 13.74 -51.30 20.57
C CYS A 13 13.74 -49.83 21.05
N MET A 14 13.71 -48.89 20.12
CA MET A 14 13.39 -47.53 20.43
C MET A 14 11.85 -47.40 20.64
N LEU A 15 11.47 -47.26 21.87
CA LEU A 15 10.12 -46.83 22.24
C LEU A 15 10.00 -45.32 21.93
N PHE A 16 9.35 -44.98 20.83
CA PHE A 16 8.88 -43.60 20.63
C PHE A 16 7.69 -43.36 21.54
N ALA A 17 7.95 -42.67 22.63
CA ALA A 17 6.87 -42.08 23.42
C ALA A 17 6.26 -40.94 22.60
N SER A 18 5.11 -41.21 21.98
CA SER A 18 4.28 -40.19 21.34
C SER A 18 3.78 -39.28 22.44
N VAL A 19 4.40 -38.11 22.61
CA VAL A 19 3.84 -37.03 23.40
C VAL A 19 2.61 -36.55 22.63
N MET A 20 1.43 -36.98 23.03
CA MET A 20 0.18 -36.37 22.62
C MET A 20 0.17 -34.96 23.21
N ILE A 21 0.49 -33.97 22.39
CA ILE A 21 0.18 -32.57 22.68
C ILE A 21 -1.35 -32.50 22.58
N PRO A 22 -2.07 -32.18 23.66
CA PRO A 22 -3.50 -31.97 23.52
C PRO A 22 -3.68 -30.84 22.51
N ALA A 23 -4.43 -31.10 21.45
CA ALA A 23 -4.92 -30.05 20.59
C ALA A 23 -5.72 -29.11 21.49
N VAL A 24 -5.17 -27.92 21.70
CA VAL A 24 -5.94 -26.80 22.26
C VAL A 24 -6.99 -26.53 21.19
N SER A 25 -8.16 -27.11 21.35
CA SER A 25 -9.34 -26.65 20.65
C SER A 25 -9.53 -25.20 21.10
N ALA A 26 -9.30 -24.29 20.18
CA ALA A 26 -9.72 -22.89 20.34
C ALA A 26 -11.27 -22.88 20.30
N GLU A 27 -11.89 -23.41 21.35
CA GLU A 27 -13.27 -23.10 21.68
C GLU A 27 -13.28 -21.75 22.38
N GLY A 28 -13.41 -20.75 21.56
CA GLY A 28 -13.45 -19.35 21.96
C GLY A 28 -13.54 -18.47 20.73
N THR A 29 -14.18 -18.93 19.66
CA THR A 29 -14.81 -18.00 18.73
C THR A 29 -15.93 -17.34 19.49
N THR A 30 -15.62 -16.23 20.19
CA THR A 30 -16.64 -15.23 20.42
C THR A 30 -17.30 -15.04 19.06
N ASP A 31 -18.62 -15.25 19.00
CA ASP A 31 -19.43 -14.85 17.88
C ASP A 31 -19.13 -13.36 17.60
N ILE A 32 -18.15 -13.12 16.75
CA ILE A 32 -18.00 -11.84 16.11
C ILE A 32 -19.25 -11.78 15.25
N ASP A 33 -20.21 -10.99 15.70
CA ASP A 33 -21.50 -10.80 15.05
C ASP A 33 -21.30 -10.84 13.54
N ALA A 34 -21.99 -11.76 12.86
CA ALA A 34 -21.94 -11.91 11.41
C ALA A 34 -22.24 -10.57 10.67
N GLN A 35 -22.77 -9.59 11.40
CA GLN A 35 -23.06 -8.24 10.96
C GLN A 35 -21.81 -7.35 10.81
N ASN A 36 -20.67 -7.73 11.43
CA ASN A 36 -19.42 -6.96 11.40
C ASN A 36 -18.33 -7.60 10.52
N GLN A 37 -18.65 -8.61 9.74
CA GLN A 37 -17.69 -9.23 8.83
C GLN A 37 -17.48 -8.34 7.61
N VAL A 38 -16.22 -7.96 7.36
CA VAL A 38 -15.84 -7.32 6.10
C VAL A 38 -15.94 -8.37 4.99
N LYS A 39 -16.72 -8.06 3.97
CA LYS A 39 -16.93 -8.92 2.81
C LYS A 39 -16.52 -8.18 1.55
N ALA A 40 -15.63 -8.79 0.74
CA ALA A 40 -15.42 -8.32 -0.62
C ALA A 40 -16.68 -8.57 -1.45
N VAL A 41 -17.29 -7.50 -1.97
CA VAL A 41 -18.52 -7.58 -2.75
C VAL A 41 -18.25 -7.64 -4.25
N ALA A 42 -17.13 -7.09 -4.70
CA ALA A 42 -16.68 -7.13 -6.09
C ALA A 42 -15.18 -6.80 -6.17
N TYR A 43 -14.61 -7.04 -7.32
CA TYR A 43 -13.29 -6.52 -7.73
C TYR A 43 -13.35 -6.10 -9.19
N SER A 44 -12.40 -5.27 -9.63
CA SER A 44 -12.25 -4.88 -11.02
C SER A 44 -10.77 -4.69 -11.33
N ASP A 45 -10.35 -5.12 -12.51
CA ASP A 45 -9.03 -4.91 -13.09
C ASP A 45 -9.05 -3.90 -14.26
N ALA A 46 -10.18 -3.20 -14.44
CA ALA A 46 -10.39 -2.28 -15.58
C ALA A 46 -9.34 -1.16 -15.68
N LEU A 47 -8.68 -0.81 -14.56
CA LEU A 47 -7.62 0.19 -14.52
C LEU A 47 -6.21 -0.42 -14.49
N ASP A 48 -6.08 -1.76 -14.38
CA ASP A 48 -4.75 -2.39 -14.34
C ASP A 48 -4.02 -2.17 -15.65
N LYS A 49 -2.93 -1.42 -15.59
CA LYS A 49 -2.07 -1.09 -16.73
C LYS A 49 -2.77 -0.38 -17.88
N LEU A 50 -3.92 0.22 -17.62
CA LEU A 50 -4.60 1.06 -18.61
C LEU A 50 -3.66 2.15 -19.11
N ASP A 51 -3.54 2.29 -20.44
CA ASP A 51 -2.94 3.49 -21.04
C ASP A 51 -4.02 4.56 -21.20
N TYR A 52 -3.83 5.66 -20.48
CA TYR A 52 -4.71 6.82 -20.60
C TYR A 52 -3.93 7.97 -21.24
N LYS A 53 -4.13 8.18 -22.54
CA LYS A 53 -3.48 9.24 -23.33
C LYS A 53 -1.93 9.18 -23.24
N GLY A 54 -1.37 7.98 -23.29
CA GLY A 54 0.07 7.75 -23.17
C GLY A 54 0.61 7.75 -21.73
N ILE A 55 -0.26 7.84 -20.72
CA ILE A 55 0.11 7.74 -19.31
C ILE A 55 -0.45 6.43 -18.76
N ARG A 56 0.44 5.59 -18.27
CA ARG A 56 0.03 4.32 -17.66
C ARG A 56 -0.60 4.53 -16.30
N VAL A 57 -1.81 4.00 -16.12
CA VAL A 57 -2.46 3.94 -14.80
C VAL A 57 -1.87 2.79 -14.01
N GLY A 58 -1.53 3.05 -12.74
CA GLY A 58 -0.98 2.04 -11.85
C GLY A 58 -0.60 2.63 -10.50
N GLY A 59 -0.24 1.76 -9.55
CA GLY A 59 0.20 2.16 -8.22
C GLY A 59 -0.84 2.98 -7.45
N LEU A 60 -2.14 2.75 -7.67
CA LEU A 60 -3.19 3.49 -6.94
C LEU A 60 -3.21 3.00 -5.49
N SER A 61 -2.57 3.72 -4.58
CA SER A 61 -2.45 3.36 -3.17
C SER A 61 -3.45 4.09 -2.27
N GLY A 62 -3.81 5.34 -2.56
CA GLY A 62 -4.78 6.12 -1.81
C GLY A 62 -6.05 6.41 -2.62
N LEU A 63 -7.22 6.26 -1.99
CA LEU A 63 -8.52 6.55 -2.60
C LEU A 63 -9.39 7.35 -1.64
N THR A 64 -10.02 8.41 -2.12
CA THR A 64 -11.00 9.20 -1.36
C THR A 64 -12.10 9.74 -2.27
N TRP A 65 -13.17 10.23 -1.64
CA TRP A 65 -14.27 10.91 -2.35
C TRP A 65 -14.07 12.41 -2.38
N ASP A 66 -14.06 12.99 -3.58
CA ASP A 66 -14.10 14.43 -3.78
C ASP A 66 -15.54 14.87 -3.98
N LYS A 67 -16.11 15.50 -2.94
CA LYS A 67 -17.50 15.97 -2.97
C LYS A 67 -17.70 17.09 -3.97
N THR A 68 -16.68 17.92 -4.21
CA THR A 68 -16.77 19.07 -5.14
C THR A 68 -16.70 18.60 -6.58
N ALA A 69 -15.81 17.66 -6.88
CA ALA A 69 -15.68 17.08 -8.21
C ALA A 69 -16.75 16.00 -8.47
N ASP A 70 -17.52 15.58 -7.45
CA ASP A 70 -18.50 14.50 -7.52
C ASP A 70 -17.91 13.21 -8.12
N SER A 71 -16.69 12.87 -7.71
CA SER A 71 -15.91 11.75 -8.22
C SER A 71 -15.01 11.15 -7.13
N TYR A 72 -14.59 9.91 -7.31
CA TYR A 72 -13.47 9.40 -6.54
C TYR A 72 -12.16 9.98 -7.07
N VAL A 73 -11.23 10.20 -6.18
CA VAL A 73 -9.85 10.58 -6.52
C VAL A 73 -8.88 9.59 -5.91
N ALA A 74 -7.90 9.17 -6.70
CA ALA A 74 -6.88 8.24 -6.29
C ALA A 74 -5.50 8.84 -6.57
N GLN A 75 -4.59 8.76 -5.63
CA GLN A 75 -3.21 9.10 -5.86
C GLN A 75 -2.42 7.85 -6.26
N SER A 76 -1.37 8.04 -7.05
CA SER A 76 -0.46 6.97 -7.39
C SER A 76 0.79 6.98 -6.51
N ASP A 77 1.11 5.81 -5.96
CA ASP A 77 2.42 5.46 -5.49
C ASP A 77 3.31 5.21 -6.72
N ASN A 78 4.27 6.07 -6.94
CA ASN A 78 5.11 6.03 -8.13
C ASN A 78 6.53 5.61 -7.79
N HIS A 79 7.13 4.87 -8.71
CA HIS A 79 8.51 4.43 -8.60
C HIS A 79 9.40 5.11 -9.64
N GLY A 80 10.64 5.40 -9.23
CA GLY A 80 11.65 5.96 -10.12
C GLY A 80 11.24 7.32 -10.69
N SER A 81 11.29 7.46 -12.02
CA SER A 81 11.02 8.73 -12.69
C SER A 81 9.54 8.99 -12.99
N ASP A 82 8.64 8.07 -12.63
CA ASP A 82 7.22 8.27 -12.87
C ASP A 82 6.70 9.41 -12.00
N GLU A 83 5.97 10.34 -12.65
CA GLU A 83 5.47 11.52 -11.96
C GLU A 83 4.32 11.16 -11.02
N SER A 84 4.37 11.75 -9.82
CA SER A 84 3.29 11.66 -8.83
C SER A 84 2.08 12.44 -9.30
N ARG A 85 0.91 11.80 -9.25
CA ARG A 85 -0.33 12.43 -9.74
C ARG A 85 -1.57 11.91 -9.04
N VAL A 86 -2.63 12.68 -9.15
CA VAL A 86 -3.98 12.27 -8.76
C VAL A 86 -4.79 11.94 -10.01
N TRP A 87 -5.51 10.82 -9.92
CA TRP A 87 -6.45 10.33 -10.92
C TRP A 87 -7.88 10.60 -10.46
N PHE A 88 -8.77 10.85 -11.41
CA PHE A 88 -10.19 11.09 -11.15
C PHE A 88 -11.01 9.95 -11.71
N LEU A 89 -11.72 9.27 -10.83
CA LEU A 89 -12.45 8.04 -11.15
C LEU A 89 -13.97 8.30 -11.11
N GLY A 90 -14.69 7.59 -11.95
CA GLY A 90 -16.15 7.59 -11.91
C GLY A 90 -16.70 7.00 -10.60
N LYS A 91 -18.00 7.20 -10.38
CA LYS A 91 -18.69 6.72 -9.17
C LYS A 91 -18.84 5.20 -9.10
N ASP A 92 -18.86 4.55 -10.25
CA ASP A 92 -18.98 3.09 -10.32
C ASP A 92 -17.63 2.43 -10.09
N LEU A 93 -17.36 2.01 -8.86
CA LEU A 93 -16.15 1.27 -8.52
C LEU A 93 -16.20 -0.21 -8.92
N HIS A 94 -17.36 -0.73 -9.38
CA HIS A 94 -17.43 -2.08 -9.96
C HIS A 94 -16.87 -2.11 -11.39
N ASN A 95 -16.99 -0.97 -12.09
CA ASN A 95 -16.41 -0.76 -13.42
C ASN A 95 -15.75 0.62 -13.48
N PRO A 96 -14.62 0.80 -12.78
CA PRO A 96 -13.99 2.10 -12.63
C PRO A 96 -13.47 2.61 -13.98
N SER A 97 -13.60 3.90 -14.19
CA SER A 97 -13.12 4.59 -15.39
C SER A 97 -12.49 5.93 -15.02
N ILE A 98 -11.53 6.37 -15.83
CA ILE A 98 -10.95 7.71 -15.70
C ILE A 98 -11.93 8.72 -16.29
N THR A 99 -12.32 9.74 -15.52
CA THR A 99 -13.34 10.71 -15.91
C THR A 99 -12.77 12.02 -16.44
N ARG A 100 -11.53 12.33 -16.10
CA ARG A 100 -10.78 13.51 -16.59
C ARG A 100 -9.28 13.27 -16.53
N ASP A 101 -8.51 14.17 -17.14
CA ASP A 101 -7.04 14.11 -17.13
C ASP A 101 -6.50 14.15 -15.71
N PRO A 102 -5.45 13.36 -15.41
CA PRO A 102 -4.81 13.38 -14.11
C PRO A 102 -4.13 14.72 -13.87
N VAL A 103 -3.94 15.06 -12.61
CA VAL A 103 -3.20 16.25 -12.20
C VAL A 103 -1.87 15.81 -11.60
N THR A 104 -0.75 16.27 -12.18
CA THR A 104 0.60 16.01 -11.67
C THR A 104 0.88 16.90 -10.48
N PHE A 105 1.45 16.33 -9.42
CA PHE A 105 1.90 17.10 -8.27
C PHE A 105 3.25 17.76 -8.56
N THR A 106 3.35 19.05 -8.25
CA THR A 106 4.55 19.82 -8.46
C THR A 106 4.96 20.57 -7.20
N ASP A 107 6.23 20.90 -7.08
CA ASP A 107 6.73 21.83 -6.08
C ASP A 107 6.24 23.25 -6.35
N VAL A 108 6.66 24.19 -5.50
CA VAL A 108 6.30 25.62 -5.64
C VAL A 108 6.86 26.27 -6.88
N ASN A 109 7.90 25.68 -7.48
CA ASN A 109 8.56 26.18 -8.70
C ASN A 109 7.95 25.54 -9.96
N GLY A 110 7.06 24.54 -9.78
CA GLY A 110 6.45 23.78 -10.87
C GLY A 110 7.23 22.54 -11.30
N THR A 111 8.23 22.11 -10.52
CA THR A 111 8.96 20.86 -10.78
C THR A 111 8.11 19.68 -10.35
N PRO A 112 7.87 18.67 -11.22
CA PRO A 112 7.11 17.49 -10.85
C PRO A 112 7.75 16.67 -9.73
N TYR A 113 6.95 16.23 -8.79
CA TYR A 113 7.33 15.15 -7.90
C TYR A 113 7.27 13.81 -8.64
N ASN A 114 8.13 12.89 -8.26
CA ASN A 114 8.18 11.53 -8.80
C ASN A 114 8.65 10.55 -7.72
N GLY A 115 8.71 9.26 -8.04
CA GLY A 115 9.09 8.22 -7.11
C GLY A 115 10.54 8.26 -6.59
N ASN A 116 11.38 9.20 -7.08
CA ASN A 116 12.70 9.48 -6.50
C ASN A 116 12.66 10.64 -5.49
N THR A 117 11.57 11.39 -5.44
CA THR A 117 11.42 12.61 -4.64
C THR A 117 10.28 12.54 -3.63
N THR A 118 9.40 11.56 -3.74
CA THR A 118 8.32 11.33 -2.80
C THR A 118 7.79 9.91 -2.93
N ASP A 119 7.35 9.33 -1.82
CA ASP A 119 6.74 8.01 -1.74
C ASP A 119 5.34 8.17 -1.16
N ASN A 120 4.39 8.46 -2.05
CA ASN A 120 3.04 8.87 -1.67
C ASN A 120 2.16 7.65 -1.40
N GLU A 121 1.42 7.66 -0.26
CA GLU A 121 0.62 6.52 0.18
C GLU A 121 -0.85 6.85 0.39
N GLY A 122 -1.16 8.05 0.81
CA GLY A 122 -2.52 8.43 1.17
C GLY A 122 -2.95 9.76 0.62
N ILE A 123 -4.27 9.91 0.41
CA ILE A 123 -4.90 11.13 -0.07
C ILE A 123 -6.14 11.48 0.74
N ALA A 124 -6.31 12.76 1.04
CA ALA A 124 -7.57 13.32 1.49
C ALA A 124 -7.88 14.60 0.72
N VAL A 125 -9.15 14.84 0.41
CA VAL A 125 -9.61 16.10 -0.16
C VAL A 125 -10.04 17.03 0.98
N LEU A 126 -9.46 18.22 1.00
CA LEU A 126 -9.77 19.25 1.99
C LEU A 126 -11.05 20.02 1.60
N PRO A 127 -11.67 20.71 2.55
CA PRO A 127 -12.91 21.47 2.27
C PRO A 127 -12.79 22.57 1.20
N ASP A 128 -11.57 23.08 0.98
CA ASP A 128 -11.24 24.07 -0.04
C ASP A 128 -10.94 23.46 -1.43
N GLY A 129 -10.96 22.12 -1.53
CA GLY A 129 -10.66 21.37 -2.75
C GLY A 129 -9.18 21.05 -2.94
N ASP A 130 -8.32 21.42 -2.00
CA ASP A 130 -6.92 21.06 -1.99
C ASP A 130 -6.75 19.58 -1.62
N PHE A 131 -5.61 18.99 -2.00
CA PHE A 131 -5.26 17.61 -1.67
C PHE A 131 -4.24 17.58 -0.54
N ALA A 132 -4.54 16.85 0.53
CA ALA A 132 -3.55 16.45 1.54
C ALA A 132 -3.01 15.07 1.16
N ILE A 133 -1.70 15.00 0.89
CA ILE A 133 -1.01 13.78 0.46
C ILE A 133 0.00 13.39 1.53
N SER A 134 -0.10 12.15 2.01
CA SER A 134 0.92 11.58 2.89
C SER A 134 2.00 10.88 2.07
N SER A 135 3.25 11.04 2.52
CA SER A 135 4.40 10.31 1.99
C SER A 135 5.10 9.61 3.17
N GLU A 136 5.52 8.37 2.99
CA GLU A 136 6.31 7.65 4.00
C GLU A 136 7.78 8.10 4.02
N GLY A 137 8.15 8.94 3.05
CA GLY A 137 9.49 9.46 2.89
C GLY A 137 10.35 8.56 2.01
N ILE A 138 11.56 9.04 1.71
CA ILE A 138 12.53 8.32 0.89
C ILE A 138 13.78 8.08 1.73
N PRO A 139 14.19 6.82 1.93
CA PRO A 139 15.40 6.52 2.66
C PRO A 139 16.62 7.07 1.93
N PRO A 140 17.69 7.43 2.67
CA PRO A 140 18.90 7.96 2.05
C PRO A 140 19.54 6.90 1.15
N ALA A 141 19.73 7.24 -0.13
CA ALA A 141 20.50 6.43 -1.08
C ALA A 141 21.83 7.11 -1.36
N GLY A 142 22.90 6.59 -0.75
CA GLY A 142 24.26 7.14 -0.92
C GLY A 142 24.40 8.55 -0.34
N LYS A 143 24.65 9.55 -1.21
CA LYS A 143 24.81 10.97 -0.81
C LYS A 143 23.50 11.78 -0.85
N ASN A 144 22.40 11.18 -1.28
CA ASN A 144 21.12 11.85 -1.36
C ASN A 144 20.54 12.04 0.04
N GLN A 145 19.95 13.20 0.28
CA GLN A 145 19.23 13.43 1.53
C GLN A 145 17.98 12.55 1.56
N ALA A 146 17.75 11.92 2.72
CA ALA A 146 16.48 11.27 2.98
C ALA A 146 15.36 12.31 2.95
N GLU A 147 14.23 11.96 2.39
CA GLU A 147 12.98 12.63 2.63
C GLU A 147 12.32 12.02 3.85
N HIS A 148 11.98 12.84 4.85
CA HIS A 148 11.23 12.35 6.01
C HIS A 148 9.75 12.15 5.67
N PRO A 149 9.05 11.26 6.40
CA PRO A 149 7.61 11.16 6.30
C PRO A 149 6.94 12.53 6.44
N THR A 150 6.05 12.84 5.53
CA THR A 150 5.41 14.17 5.45
C THR A 150 3.94 14.07 5.06
N ILE A 151 3.20 15.10 5.40
CA ILE A 151 1.91 15.40 4.74
C ILE A 151 2.08 16.74 4.02
N ARG A 152 1.89 16.75 2.71
CA ARG A 152 1.94 17.94 1.86
C ARG A 152 0.54 18.33 1.42
N ILE A 153 0.33 19.64 1.29
CA ILE A 153 -0.89 20.17 0.73
C ILE A 153 -0.63 20.68 -0.68
N PHE A 154 -1.41 20.17 -1.61
CA PHE A 154 -1.38 20.57 -3.02
C PHE A 154 -2.72 21.24 -3.37
N GLY A 155 -2.66 22.36 -4.05
CA GLY A 155 -3.86 22.97 -4.61
C GLY A 155 -4.52 22.07 -5.66
N ALA A 156 -5.76 22.35 -6.01
CA ALA A 156 -6.52 21.58 -7.02
C ALA A 156 -5.81 21.47 -8.39
N SER A 157 -4.87 22.36 -8.70
CA SER A 157 -3.99 22.31 -9.87
C SER A 157 -2.77 21.41 -9.72
N GLY A 158 -2.59 20.77 -8.56
CA GLY A 158 -1.44 19.92 -8.26
C GLY A 158 -0.20 20.66 -7.76
N ARG A 159 -0.26 22.00 -7.64
CA ARG A 159 0.88 22.79 -7.13
C ARG A 159 0.95 22.76 -5.61
N SER A 160 2.14 22.51 -5.07
CA SER A 160 2.36 22.58 -3.62
C SER A 160 2.07 23.97 -3.07
N SER A 161 1.34 24.03 -1.97
CA SER A 161 0.94 25.28 -1.30
C SER A 161 1.94 25.78 -0.26
N ASN A 162 3.14 25.23 -0.15
CA ASN A 162 4.08 25.43 0.97
C ASN A 162 3.53 25.06 2.37
N ARG A 163 2.33 24.51 2.44
CA ARG A 163 1.75 23.97 3.66
C ARG A 163 2.17 22.50 3.77
N TRP A 164 2.88 22.15 4.80
CA TRP A 164 3.30 20.78 5.05
C TRP A 164 3.44 20.53 6.55
N VAL A 165 3.24 19.27 6.96
CA VAL A 165 3.49 18.80 8.30
C VAL A 165 4.56 17.72 8.21
N SER A 166 5.73 17.95 8.82
CA SER A 166 6.76 16.93 8.97
C SER A 166 6.58 16.28 10.34
N THR A 167 6.47 14.97 10.36
CA THR A 167 6.62 14.22 11.59
C THR A 167 8.11 14.04 11.85
N ARG A 168 8.72 14.95 12.61
CA ARG A 168 10.05 14.65 13.18
C ARG A 168 9.84 13.63 14.28
N TYR A 169 10.32 12.42 14.10
CA TYR A 169 10.62 11.56 15.22
C TYR A 169 11.66 12.30 16.06
N ARG A 170 11.34 12.59 17.31
CA ARG A 170 12.37 12.97 18.29
C ARG A 170 12.96 11.65 18.76
N ASP A 171 14.23 11.43 18.42
CA ASP A 171 15.06 10.39 19.01
C ASP A 171 15.15 10.56 20.55
#